data_ac03264c128545c23e3b342d229ae3e0
#
_entry.id   ac03264c128545c23e3b342d229ae3e0
#
_cell.length_a   1.000
_cell.length_b   1.000
_cell.length_c   1.000
_cell.angle_alpha   90.00
_cell.angle_beta   90.00
_cell.angle_gamma   90.00
#
_symmetry.space_group_name_H-M   'P 1'
#
loop_
_entity.id
_entity.type
_entity.pdbx_description
1 polymer ?
#
loop_
_entity_poly.entity_id
_entity_poly.type
_entity_poly.pdbx_seq_one_letter_code
_entity_poly.pdbx_strand_id
1 'polypeptide(L)'
;KMTGEEYLKFTDEWVKLCKRVLKENGSIYVCSSYHNIGEMVMTLKQNEFKIRGIITWYKTNAMPNLTHRTFTHASEYVIFANKGRKWTFNYEKVKQINPKRTKDGSLKQMRDVWFFPLVQGKERLKDENGRAAHSTQKPEEMLRRIIIASSNEDDIVLDPFIGSGTTA
;
A
#
# COMPACT_ATOMS: atom_id res chain seq x y z
N LYS A 1 18.37 6.17 14.37
CA LYS A 1 17.54 6.74 13.27
C LYS A 1 18.40 6.72 12.02
N MET A 2 17.95 6.06 10.95
CA MET A 2 18.70 6.00 9.69
C MET A 2 18.91 7.39 9.11
N THR A 3 20.10 7.61 8.53
CA THR A 3 20.36 8.76 7.64
C THR A 3 19.64 8.58 6.31
N GLY A 4 19.58 9.61 5.48
CA GLY A 4 18.99 9.49 4.14
C GLY A 4 19.72 8.48 3.25
N GLU A 5 21.05 8.44 3.31
CA GLU A 5 21.88 7.48 2.55
C GLU A 5 21.68 6.04 3.03
N GLU A 6 21.65 5.81 4.33
CA GLU A 6 21.36 4.49 4.90
C GLU A 6 19.98 3.99 4.51
N TYR A 7 18.97 4.89 4.50
CA TYR A 7 17.62 4.56 4.04
C TYR A 7 17.59 4.16 2.56
N LEU A 8 18.26 4.91 1.70
CA LEU A 8 18.32 4.60 0.26
C LEU A 8 19.02 3.28 0.00
N LYS A 9 20.16 3.02 0.67
CA LYS A 9 20.89 1.75 0.56
C LYS A 9 20.03 0.57 1.02
N PHE A 10 19.43 0.66 2.20
CA PHE A 10 18.52 -0.36 2.72
C PHE A 10 17.34 -0.60 1.76
N THR A 11 16.75 0.48 1.22
CA THR A 11 15.62 0.39 0.31
C THR A 11 16.01 -0.32 -1.00
N ASP A 12 17.16 0.01 -1.58
CA ASP A 12 17.66 -0.63 -2.79
C ASP A 12 17.93 -2.13 -2.57
N GLU A 13 18.50 -2.50 -1.44
CA GLU A 13 18.79 -3.90 -1.09
C GLU A 13 17.51 -4.76 -1.05
N TRP A 14 16.49 -4.35 -0.29
CA TRP A 14 15.28 -5.15 -0.21
C TRP A 14 14.45 -5.11 -1.50
N VAL A 15 14.44 -4.01 -2.25
CA VAL A 15 13.78 -3.93 -3.57
C VAL A 15 14.40 -4.93 -4.54
N LYS A 16 15.74 -5.07 -4.57
CA LYS A 16 16.45 -6.10 -5.35
C LYS A 16 16.03 -7.50 -4.96
N LEU A 17 15.94 -7.78 -3.65
CA LEU A 17 15.50 -9.08 -3.17
C LEU A 17 14.07 -9.39 -3.56
N CYS A 18 13.15 -8.42 -3.44
CA CYS A 18 11.77 -8.57 -3.91
C CYS A 18 11.72 -8.86 -5.41
N LYS A 19 12.48 -8.14 -6.22
CA LYS A 19 12.54 -8.38 -7.66
C LYS A 19 13.02 -9.79 -8.00
N ARG A 20 14.02 -10.29 -7.25
CA ARG A 20 14.56 -11.64 -7.46
C ARG A 20 13.51 -12.72 -7.25
N VAL A 21 12.69 -12.63 -6.20
CA VAL A 21 11.69 -13.65 -5.85
C VAL A 21 10.36 -13.46 -6.58
N LEU A 22 10.05 -12.27 -7.06
CA LEU A 22 8.80 -11.97 -7.74
C LEU A 22 8.74 -12.67 -9.11
N LYS A 23 7.61 -13.32 -9.41
CA LYS A 23 7.34 -13.89 -10.75
C LYS A 23 7.32 -12.79 -11.83
N GLU A 24 7.54 -13.15 -13.10
CA GLU A 24 7.53 -12.19 -14.23
C GLU A 24 6.19 -11.45 -14.40
N ASN A 25 5.08 -12.11 -14.07
CA ASN A 25 3.74 -11.49 -14.05
C ASN A 25 3.34 -10.93 -12.69
N GLY A 26 4.24 -10.94 -11.72
CA GLY A 26 3.99 -10.50 -10.35
C GLY A 26 3.98 -8.99 -10.20
N SER A 27 3.23 -8.55 -9.22
CA SER A 27 3.08 -7.14 -8.81
C SER A 27 3.67 -6.89 -7.44
N ILE A 28 4.15 -5.67 -7.22
CA ILE A 28 4.61 -5.19 -5.92
C ILE A 28 3.82 -3.93 -5.53
N TYR A 29 3.44 -3.86 -4.27
CA TYR A 29 2.79 -2.69 -3.66
C TYR A 29 3.64 -2.22 -2.49
N VAL A 30 4.01 -0.94 -2.50
CA VAL A 30 4.88 -0.36 -1.46
C VAL A 30 4.18 0.82 -0.81
N CYS A 31 3.89 0.68 0.49
CA CYS A 31 3.37 1.79 1.29
C CYS A 31 4.47 2.80 1.57
N SER A 32 4.21 4.08 1.34
CA SER A 32 5.16 5.16 1.57
C SER A 32 4.48 6.41 2.10
N SER A 33 5.21 7.18 2.89
CA SER A 33 4.80 8.52 3.29
C SER A 33 5.21 9.57 2.24
N TYR A 34 4.69 10.78 2.36
CA TYR A 34 5.09 11.92 1.50
C TYR A 34 6.58 12.26 1.62
N HIS A 35 7.24 11.92 2.72
CA HIS A 35 8.67 12.16 2.91
C HIS A 35 9.55 11.32 1.98
N ASN A 36 9.17 10.08 1.71
CA ASN A 36 10.03 9.09 1.06
C ASN A 36 9.47 8.57 -0.27
N ILE A 37 8.33 9.09 -0.73
CA ILE A 37 7.69 8.58 -1.96
C ILE A 37 8.56 8.80 -3.20
N GLY A 38 9.28 9.92 -3.25
CA GLY A 38 10.18 10.23 -4.37
C GLY A 38 11.30 9.21 -4.48
N GLU A 39 12.01 8.99 -3.38
CA GLU A 39 13.10 8.03 -3.27
C GLU A 39 12.63 6.61 -3.58
N MET A 40 11.47 6.21 -3.07
CA MET A 40 10.91 4.90 -3.30
C MET A 40 10.58 4.67 -4.77
N VAL A 41 9.95 5.64 -5.44
CA VAL A 41 9.64 5.57 -6.88
C VAL A 41 10.93 5.49 -7.70
N MET A 42 11.95 6.29 -7.36
CA MET A 42 13.24 6.25 -8.04
C MET A 42 13.94 4.91 -7.86
N THR A 43 13.98 4.38 -6.64
CA THR A 43 14.60 3.07 -6.36
C THR A 43 13.90 1.93 -7.11
N LEU A 44 12.56 1.92 -7.14
CA LEU A 44 11.81 0.93 -7.93
C LEU A 44 12.16 1.02 -9.42
N LYS A 45 12.22 2.23 -9.99
CA LYS A 45 12.60 2.44 -11.40
C LYS A 45 14.03 2.00 -11.69
N GLN A 46 14.99 2.34 -10.82
CA GLN A 46 16.40 1.92 -10.96
C GLN A 46 16.54 0.40 -10.93
N ASN A 47 15.67 -0.27 -10.19
CA ASN A 47 15.56 -1.73 -10.19
C ASN A 47 14.63 -2.27 -11.29
N GLU A 48 14.35 -1.45 -12.34
CA GLU A 48 13.58 -1.81 -13.52
C GLU A 48 12.14 -2.27 -13.26
N PHE A 49 11.55 -1.92 -12.10
CA PHE A 49 10.12 -2.07 -11.90
C PHE A 49 9.36 -1.04 -12.74
N LYS A 50 8.22 -1.47 -13.28
CA LYS A 50 7.33 -0.61 -14.08
C LYS A 50 6.24 -0.06 -13.19
N ILE A 51 6.32 1.22 -12.84
CA ILE A 51 5.29 1.90 -12.05
C ILE A 51 3.98 1.92 -12.83
N ARG A 52 2.89 1.46 -12.24
CA ARG A 52 1.54 1.42 -12.82
C ARG A 52 0.64 2.51 -12.29
N GLY A 53 0.90 2.94 -11.06
CA GLY A 53 0.18 4.03 -10.44
C GLY A 53 0.65 4.28 -9.03
N ILE A 54 0.19 5.40 -8.48
CA ILE A 54 0.35 5.75 -7.07
C ILE A 54 -1.05 5.93 -6.52
N ILE A 55 -1.42 5.07 -5.60
CA ILE A 55 -2.69 5.11 -4.91
C ILE A 55 -2.55 6.05 -3.72
N THR A 56 -3.43 7.03 -3.62
CA THR A 56 -3.52 7.90 -2.45
C THR A 56 -4.48 7.29 -1.43
N TRP A 57 -3.97 6.92 -0.28
CA TRP A 57 -4.80 6.59 0.87
C TRP A 57 -5.10 7.87 1.64
N TYR A 58 -6.35 8.35 1.53
CA TYR A 58 -6.86 9.46 2.32
C TYR A 58 -7.38 8.95 3.67
N LYS A 59 -6.77 9.42 4.75
CA LYS A 59 -7.11 9.08 6.14
C LYS A 59 -8.30 9.91 6.60
N THR A 60 -9.47 9.30 6.70
CA THR A 60 -10.71 10.03 7.06
C THR A 60 -10.72 10.58 8.48
N ASN A 61 -9.83 10.09 9.33
CA ASN A 61 -9.67 10.48 10.75
C ASN A 61 -8.24 10.95 11.06
N ALA A 62 -7.60 11.66 10.11
CA ALA A 62 -6.25 12.19 10.30
C ALA A 62 -6.19 13.13 11.53
N MET A 63 -5.09 13.00 12.31
CA MET A 63 -4.85 13.88 13.46
C MET A 63 -4.58 15.30 13.03
N PRO A 64 -5.16 16.31 13.70
CA PRO A 64 -4.87 17.71 13.40
C PRO A 64 -3.38 18.04 13.54
N ASN A 65 -2.91 19.03 12.76
CA ASN A 65 -1.56 19.54 12.92
C ASN A 65 -1.51 20.52 14.11
N LEU A 66 -0.93 20.06 15.21
CA LEU A 66 -0.85 20.84 16.45
C LEU A 66 0.11 22.03 16.36
N THR A 67 1.03 22.07 15.38
CA THR A 67 1.96 23.19 15.20
C THR A 67 1.35 24.37 14.46
N HIS A 68 0.23 24.17 13.77
CA HIS A 68 -0.47 25.15 12.92
C HIS A 68 0.41 25.82 11.85
N ARG A 69 1.49 25.11 11.43
CA ARG A 69 2.47 25.65 10.46
C ARG A 69 2.40 24.97 9.08
N THR A 70 1.67 23.86 8.98
CA THR A 70 1.45 23.12 7.73
C THR A 70 0.01 22.61 7.66
N PHE A 71 -0.40 22.16 6.49
CA PHE A 71 -1.67 21.43 6.36
C PHE A 71 -1.62 20.12 7.15
N THR A 72 -2.80 19.64 7.57
CA THR A 72 -2.93 18.30 8.17
C THR A 72 -2.55 17.22 7.17
N HIS A 73 -1.61 16.35 7.53
CA HIS A 73 -1.19 15.22 6.68
C HIS A 73 -2.21 14.10 6.71
N ALA A 74 -3.18 14.19 5.84
CA ALA A 74 -4.28 13.22 5.74
C ALA A 74 -4.03 12.12 4.70
N SER A 75 -2.87 12.07 4.06
CA SER A 75 -2.57 11.07 3.02
C SER A 75 -1.31 10.27 3.28
N GLU A 76 -1.37 9.00 2.91
CA GLU A 76 -0.24 8.12 2.63
C GLU A 76 -0.41 7.56 1.22
N TYR A 77 0.64 6.92 0.71
CA TYR A 77 0.68 6.46 -0.66
C TYR A 77 0.98 4.98 -0.73
N VAL A 78 0.40 4.33 -1.74
CA VAL A 78 0.74 2.95 -2.09
C VAL A 78 1.21 2.95 -3.55
N ILE A 79 2.48 2.67 -3.77
CA ILE A 79 3.05 2.60 -5.10
C ILE A 79 2.74 1.23 -5.67
N PHE A 80 2.03 1.18 -6.79
CA PHE A 80 1.75 -0.03 -7.54
C PHE A 80 2.74 -0.17 -8.69
N ALA A 81 3.48 -1.26 -8.72
CA ALA A 81 4.44 -1.57 -9.78
C ALA A 81 4.43 -3.06 -10.12
N ASN A 82 5.00 -3.43 -11.25
CA ASN A 82 5.18 -4.83 -11.65
C ASN A 82 6.55 -5.07 -12.28
N LYS A 83 6.97 -6.34 -12.32
CA LYS A 83 8.27 -6.76 -12.85
C LYS A 83 8.29 -6.81 -14.38
N GLY A 84 7.50 -7.65 -14.98
CA GLY A 84 7.57 -7.96 -16.41
C GLY A 84 6.70 -7.07 -17.32
N ARG A 85 6.41 -7.57 -18.53
CA ARG A 85 5.55 -6.86 -19.49
C ARG A 85 4.06 -7.09 -19.23
N LYS A 86 3.70 -8.26 -18.70
CA LYS A 86 2.33 -8.65 -18.33
C LYS A 86 2.26 -8.74 -16.82
N TRP A 87 1.10 -8.49 -16.24
CA TRP A 87 0.83 -8.63 -14.81
C TRP A 87 -0.61 -9.02 -14.58
N THR A 88 -0.88 -9.64 -13.44
CA THR A 88 -2.24 -9.93 -13.00
C THR A 88 -2.92 -8.66 -12.52
N PHE A 89 -4.07 -8.33 -13.11
CA PHE A 89 -4.96 -7.27 -12.62
C PHE A 89 -6.41 -7.67 -12.84
N ASN A 90 -7.11 -8.00 -11.77
CA ASN A 90 -8.46 -8.53 -11.77
C ASN A 90 -9.50 -7.40 -11.85
N TYR A 91 -9.56 -6.72 -13.00
CA TYR A 91 -10.36 -5.53 -13.22
C TYR A 91 -11.84 -5.71 -12.80
N GLU A 92 -12.49 -6.80 -13.21
CA GLU A 92 -13.90 -7.05 -12.88
C GLU A 92 -14.12 -7.33 -11.39
N LYS A 93 -13.22 -8.08 -10.73
CA LYS A 93 -13.27 -8.29 -9.28
C LYS A 93 -13.15 -6.96 -8.52
N VAL A 94 -12.25 -6.07 -8.97
CA VAL A 94 -12.05 -4.73 -8.38
C VAL A 94 -13.29 -3.85 -8.57
N LYS A 95 -13.99 -3.95 -9.70
CA LYS A 95 -15.28 -3.25 -9.90
C LYS A 95 -16.35 -3.76 -8.93
N GLN A 96 -16.42 -5.07 -8.72
CA GLN A 96 -17.42 -5.69 -7.82
C GLN A 96 -17.29 -5.19 -6.38
N ILE A 97 -16.05 -5.06 -5.87
CA ILE A 97 -15.80 -4.59 -4.50
C ILE A 97 -15.84 -3.06 -4.36
N ASN A 98 -15.97 -2.30 -5.45
CA ASN A 98 -16.14 -0.85 -5.38
C ASN A 98 -17.53 -0.51 -4.83
N PRO A 99 -17.65 0.20 -3.69
CA PRO A 99 -18.95 0.58 -3.14
C PRO A 99 -19.68 1.63 -4.00
N LYS A 100 -18.96 2.34 -4.88
CA LYS A 100 -19.54 3.39 -5.73
C LYS A 100 -20.19 2.78 -6.96
N ARG A 101 -21.33 3.37 -7.36
CA ARG A 101 -22.07 3.01 -8.59
C ARG A 101 -22.14 4.21 -9.53
N THR A 102 -22.42 3.95 -10.79
CA THR A 102 -22.79 4.96 -11.78
C THR A 102 -24.22 5.46 -11.51
N LYS A 103 -24.67 6.48 -12.23
CA LYS A 103 -26.04 7.03 -12.06
C LYS A 103 -27.13 6.01 -12.36
N ASP A 104 -26.88 5.09 -13.28
CA ASP A 104 -27.77 3.99 -13.67
C ASP A 104 -27.62 2.72 -12.79
N GLY A 105 -26.84 2.78 -11.70
CA GLY A 105 -26.63 1.68 -10.77
C GLY A 105 -25.55 0.67 -11.19
N SER A 106 -24.93 0.83 -12.35
CA SER A 106 -23.89 -0.08 -12.84
C SER A 106 -22.63 -0.05 -11.98
N LEU A 107 -21.83 -1.11 -12.07
CA LEU A 107 -20.52 -1.21 -11.39
C LEU A 107 -19.56 -0.14 -11.91
N LYS A 108 -18.97 0.61 -10.99
CA LYS A 108 -18.03 1.68 -11.31
C LYS A 108 -16.59 1.25 -11.14
N GLN A 109 -15.73 1.63 -12.07
CA GLN A 109 -14.28 1.42 -11.92
C GLN A 109 -13.76 2.08 -10.65
N MET A 110 -12.92 1.38 -9.89
CA MET A 110 -12.26 1.93 -8.72
C MET A 110 -11.18 2.93 -9.14
N ARG A 111 -11.13 4.04 -8.43
CA ARG A 111 -10.10 5.06 -8.63
C ARG A 111 -8.91 4.81 -7.69
N ASP A 112 -7.85 5.53 -7.93
CA ASP A 112 -6.59 5.51 -7.18
C ASP A 112 -6.57 6.40 -5.93
N VAL A 113 -7.72 6.94 -5.52
CA VAL A 113 -7.88 7.63 -4.23
C VAL A 113 -8.81 6.82 -3.35
N TRP A 114 -8.26 6.27 -2.27
CA TRP A 114 -8.96 5.39 -1.34
C TRP A 114 -9.19 6.08 0.00
N PHE A 115 -10.35 5.90 0.57
CA PHE A 115 -10.79 6.51 1.81
C PHE A 115 -10.91 5.44 2.88
N PHE A 116 -9.93 5.42 3.80
CA PHE A 116 -9.96 4.53 4.96
C PHE A 116 -9.54 5.31 6.21
N PRO A 117 -10.13 5.05 7.37
CA PRO A 117 -9.62 5.59 8.62
C PRO A 117 -8.25 4.99 8.94
N LEU A 118 -7.48 5.67 9.77
CA LEU A 118 -6.41 5.03 10.53
C LEU A 118 -7.02 3.93 11.39
N VAL A 119 -6.32 2.80 11.49
CA VAL A 119 -6.80 1.64 12.23
C VAL A 119 -7.01 1.99 13.70
N GLN A 120 -8.23 1.80 14.18
CA GLN A 120 -8.68 2.12 15.54
C GLN A 120 -9.67 1.07 16.05
N GLY A 121 -10.04 1.18 17.32
CA GLY A 121 -11.09 0.37 17.93
C GLY A 121 -10.78 -1.14 17.89
N LYS A 122 -11.73 -1.93 17.39
CA LYS A 122 -11.63 -3.41 17.37
C LYS A 122 -10.62 -3.95 16.36
N GLU A 123 -10.40 -3.24 15.26
CA GLU A 123 -9.41 -3.63 14.23
C GLU A 123 -7.97 -3.42 14.72
N ARG A 124 -7.76 -2.50 15.67
CA ARG A 124 -6.44 -2.21 16.22
C ARG A 124 -5.95 -3.34 17.09
N LEU A 125 -4.90 -4.03 16.64
CA LEU A 125 -4.23 -5.04 17.46
C LEU A 125 -3.56 -4.39 18.66
N LYS A 126 -3.79 -5.00 19.83
CA LYS A 126 -3.25 -4.54 21.11
C LYS A 126 -2.33 -5.62 21.69
N ASP A 127 -1.29 -5.17 22.38
CA ASP A 127 -0.45 -6.01 23.22
C ASP A 127 -1.18 -6.39 24.53
N GLU A 128 -0.52 -7.19 25.35
CA GLU A 128 -1.00 -7.62 26.68
C GLU A 128 -1.28 -6.46 27.64
N ASN A 129 -0.68 -5.28 27.41
CA ASN A 129 -0.88 -4.06 28.19
C ASN A 129 -1.97 -3.15 27.59
N GLY A 130 -2.70 -3.60 26.57
CA GLY A 130 -3.74 -2.82 25.90
C GLY A 130 -3.24 -1.71 24.98
N ARG A 131 -1.91 -1.63 24.73
CA ARG A 131 -1.30 -0.67 23.83
C ARG A 131 -1.32 -1.21 22.40
N ALA A 132 -1.14 -0.32 21.41
CA ALA A 132 -1.04 -0.75 20.01
C ALA A 132 0.16 -1.69 19.82
N ALA A 133 -0.08 -2.93 19.41
CA ALA A 133 0.96 -3.92 19.14
C ALA A 133 1.90 -3.49 17.99
N HIS A 134 1.38 -2.70 17.04
CA HIS A 134 2.17 -2.13 15.95
C HIS A 134 1.73 -0.70 15.64
N SER A 135 2.66 0.24 15.58
CA SER A 135 2.36 1.67 15.44
C SER A 135 1.73 2.05 14.09
N THR A 136 2.07 1.32 13.03
CA THR A 136 1.70 1.62 11.63
C THR A 136 0.84 0.54 10.98
N GLN A 137 -0.01 -0.14 11.76
CA GLN A 137 -0.96 -1.11 11.24
C GLN A 137 -1.78 -0.52 10.09
N LYS A 138 -1.87 -1.23 8.96
CA LYS A 138 -2.66 -0.82 7.79
C LYS A 138 -4.08 -1.35 7.87
N PRO A 139 -5.08 -0.65 7.31
CA PRO A 139 -6.46 -1.14 7.25
C PRO A 139 -6.55 -2.45 6.45
N GLU A 140 -7.25 -3.44 6.99
CA GLU A 140 -7.46 -4.74 6.36
C GLU A 140 -8.10 -4.61 4.97
N GLU A 141 -9.14 -3.80 4.85
CA GLU A 141 -9.83 -3.59 3.57
C GLU A 141 -8.90 -2.99 2.49
N MET A 142 -7.89 -2.20 2.87
CA MET A 142 -6.89 -1.69 1.93
C MET A 142 -6.03 -2.82 1.37
N LEU A 143 -5.54 -3.72 2.21
CA LEU A 143 -4.74 -4.87 1.79
C LEU A 143 -5.60 -5.88 1.02
N ARG A 144 -6.83 -6.13 1.45
CA ARG A 144 -7.80 -6.95 0.73
C ARG A 144 -7.99 -6.47 -0.72
N ARG A 145 -8.10 -5.15 -0.95
CA ARG A 145 -8.20 -4.60 -2.32
C ARG A 145 -6.97 -4.88 -3.16
N ILE A 146 -5.79 -4.73 -2.58
CA ILE A 146 -4.50 -5.00 -3.24
C ILE A 146 -4.44 -6.47 -3.66
N ILE A 147 -4.74 -7.38 -2.74
CA ILE A 147 -4.71 -8.84 -2.99
C ILE A 147 -5.71 -9.21 -4.08
N ILE A 148 -6.97 -8.78 -3.96
CA ILE A 148 -7.99 -9.05 -4.98
C ILE A 148 -7.59 -8.50 -6.36
N ALA A 149 -6.96 -7.33 -6.39
CA ALA A 149 -6.57 -6.70 -7.65
C ALA A 149 -5.45 -7.47 -8.37
N SER A 150 -4.48 -8.03 -7.64
CA SER A 150 -3.21 -8.46 -8.25
C SER A 150 -2.80 -9.89 -7.93
N SER A 151 -3.69 -10.69 -7.36
CA SER A 151 -3.49 -12.14 -7.17
C SER A 151 -4.75 -12.93 -7.50
N ASN A 152 -4.57 -14.21 -7.81
CA ASN A 152 -5.63 -15.18 -7.96
C ASN A 152 -5.60 -16.16 -6.76
N GLU A 153 -6.60 -17.00 -6.67
CA GLU A 153 -6.62 -18.12 -5.74
C GLU A 153 -5.36 -18.98 -5.93
N ASP A 154 -4.78 -19.45 -4.85
CA ASP A 154 -3.52 -20.22 -4.81
C ASP A 154 -2.24 -19.44 -5.23
N ASP A 155 -2.33 -18.14 -5.53
CA ASP A 155 -1.13 -17.34 -5.72
C ASP A 155 -0.42 -17.06 -4.39
N ILE A 156 0.91 -17.05 -4.40
CA ILE A 156 1.72 -16.72 -3.22
C ILE A 156 1.78 -15.20 -3.05
N VAL A 157 1.40 -14.72 -1.87
CA VAL A 157 1.57 -13.33 -1.43
C VAL A 157 2.69 -13.28 -0.39
N LEU A 158 3.70 -12.44 -0.63
CA LEU A 158 4.82 -12.24 0.29
C LEU A 158 4.78 -10.83 0.86
N ASP A 159 4.82 -10.72 2.17
CA ASP A 159 5.01 -9.46 2.88
C ASP A 159 6.28 -9.53 3.76
N PRO A 160 7.42 -8.97 3.29
CA PRO A 160 8.67 -8.98 4.05
C PRO A 160 8.67 -8.02 5.25
N PHE A 161 7.65 -7.14 5.35
CA PHE A 161 7.48 -6.16 6.42
C PHE A 161 6.14 -6.34 7.13
N ILE A 162 5.74 -7.58 7.36
CA ILE A 162 4.40 -8.00 7.78
C ILE A 162 3.84 -7.24 9.02
N GLY A 163 4.73 -6.75 9.88
CA GLY A 163 4.34 -5.95 11.06
C GLY A 163 3.29 -6.63 11.93
N SER A 164 2.06 -6.12 11.89
CA SER A 164 0.92 -6.65 12.65
C SER A 164 0.28 -7.90 12.04
N GLY A 165 0.76 -8.40 10.91
CA GLY A 165 0.16 -9.58 10.24
C GLY A 165 -1.10 -9.28 9.43
N THR A 166 -1.43 -8.02 9.13
CA THR A 166 -2.68 -7.68 8.41
C THR A 166 -2.74 -8.26 7.00
N THR A 167 -1.61 -8.65 6.42
CA THR A 167 -1.51 -9.26 5.07
C THR A 167 -1.80 -10.77 5.07
N ALA A 168 -1.70 -11.42 6.23
CA ALA A 168 -1.85 -12.87 6.41
C ALA A 168 -3.29 -13.34 6.48
#